data_0a4d0e58b5eda9759eec33ca621693f0
#
_entry.id   0a4d0e58b5eda9759eec33ca621693f0
#
_cell.length_a   1.000
_cell.length_b   1.000
_cell.length_c   1.000
_cell.angle_alpha   90.00
_cell.angle_beta   90.00
_cell.angle_gamma   90.00
#
_symmetry.space_group_name_H-M   'P 1'
#
loop_
_entity.id
_entity.type
_entity.pdbx_description
1 polymer ?
#
loop_
_entity_poly.entity_id
_entity_poly.type
_entity_poly.pdbx_seq_one_letter_code
_entity_poly.pdbx_strand_id
1 'polypeptide(L)'
;MASEMGIFETIYNCRAMRKLDSREVPQEDLEKLISAANQAPSGSNNQNARWIIVRNQEVKTKLAELNRAGVESYLAPMIESPGSLSHQPEDKRRRMLEAVIWQKEHMHEIPALVIACIDFGAMPTPQMIAGGNGSIWPGIQNLLLAARALELGAAPTTLALRDRDKVAEVLNLPETMAAYCLIPVGYPLGNFGPVTRKPLSEILRYDTW
;
A
#
# COMPACT_ATOMS: atom_id res chain seq x y z
N MET A 1 15.59 -6.97 -24.51
CA MET A 1 15.40 -6.99 -23.04
C MET A 1 15.23 -5.56 -22.61
N ALA A 2 14.15 -5.21 -21.91
CA ALA A 2 14.04 -3.89 -21.31
C ALA A 2 15.23 -3.72 -20.35
N SER A 3 15.87 -2.55 -20.39
CA SER A 3 16.97 -2.21 -19.46
C SER A 3 16.41 -2.29 -18.05
N GLU A 4 17.00 -3.12 -17.17
CA GLU A 4 16.65 -3.13 -15.76
C GLU A 4 16.92 -1.75 -15.18
N MET A 5 15.88 -1.18 -14.53
CA MET A 5 15.98 0.13 -13.89
C MET A 5 16.91 0.05 -12.67
N GLY A 6 17.89 0.94 -12.61
CA GLY A 6 18.79 1.02 -11.46
C GLY A 6 18.05 1.36 -10.14
N ILE A 7 18.59 0.93 -9.01
CA ILE A 7 17.94 1.07 -7.70
C ILE A 7 17.58 2.53 -7.36
N PHE A 8 18.48 3.48 -7.60
CA PHE A 8 18.21 4.90 -7.34
C PHE A 8 17.16 5.47 -8.29
N GLU A 9 17.18 5.10 -9.57
CA GLU A 9 16.15 5.48 -10.52
C GLU A 9 14.78 4.95 -10.08
N THR A 10 14.71 3.70 -9.67
CA THR A 10 13.49 3.08 -9.16
C THR A 10 12.97 3.83 -7.94
N ILE A 11 13.83 4.12 -6.95
CA ILE A 11 13.45 4.84 -5.72
C ILE A 11 12.92 6.25 -6.03
N TYR A 12 13.61 6.99 -6.92
CA TYR A 12 13.24 8.38 -7.23
C TYR A 12 11.99 8.52 -8.09
N ASN A 13 11.56 7.43 -8.75
CA ASN A 13 10.37 7.39 -9.59
C ASN A 13 9.24 6.52 -9.01
N CYS A 14 9.45 5.88 -7.85
CA CYS A 14 8.41 5.11 -7.17
C CYS A 14 7.42 6.05 -6.47
N ARG A 15 6.20 6.07 -6.95
CA ARG A 15 5.09 6.88 -6.40
C ARG A 15 3.81 6.07 -6.31
N ALA A 16 2.91 6.48 -5.43
CA ALA A 16 1.60 5.85 -5.29
C ALA A 16 0.77 6.04 -6.57
N MET A 17 0.60 4.96 -7.33
CA MET A 17 -0.24 4.89 -8.53
C MET A 17 -1.58 4.28 -8.14
N ARG A 18 -2.63 5.11 -8.10
CA ARG A 18 -3.97 4.72 -7.62
C ARG A 18 -4.96 4.43 -8.74
N LYS A 19 -4.75 5.02 -9.92
CA LYS A 19 -5.56 4.77 -11.11
C LYS A 19 -4.89 3.63 -11.88
N LEU A 20 -5.50 2.45 -11.83
CA LEU A 20 -4.94 1.21 -12.38
C LEU A 20 -5.92 0.60 -13.38
N ASP A 21 -5.39 0.06 -14.46
CA ASP A 21 -6.12 -0.67 -15.47
C ASP A 21 -6.66 -2.00 -14.90
N SER A 22 -7.78 -2.49 -15.43
CA SER A 22 -8.36 -3.79 -15.08
C SER A 22 -7.67 -4.99 -15.72
N ARG A 23 -6.70 -4.75 -16.63
CA ARG A 23 -5.91 -5.78 -17.31
C ARG A 23 -5.21 -6.66 -16.28
N GLU A 24 -5.31 -7.97 -16.48
CA GLU A 24 -4.68 -8.94 -15.59
C GLU A 24 -3.17 -8.77 -15.48
N VAL A 25 -2.66 -8.89 -14.27
CA VAL A 25 -1.22 -8.98 -13.98
C VAL A 25 -0.85 -10.47 -13.96
N PRO A 26 0.20 -10.90 -14.67
CA PRO A 26 0.67 -12.28 -14.62
C PRO A 26 0.97 -12.73 -13.19
N GLN A 27 0.61 -13.97 -12.86
CA GLN A 27 0.84 -14.51 -11.52
C GLN A 27 2.33 -14.49 -11.16
N GLU A 28 3.20 -14.81 -12.12
CA GLU A 28 4.65 -14.78 -11.94
C GLU A 28 5.18 -13.40 -11.53
N ASP A 29 4.58 -12.32 -12.03
CA ASP A 29 4.97 -10.96 -11.65
C ASP A 29 4.46 -10.63 -10.23
N LEU A 30 3.24 -11.02 -9.87
CA LEU A 30 2.77 -10.89 -8.49
C LEU A 30 3.64 -11.67 -7.50
N GLU A 31 4.06 -12.88 -7.86
CA GLU A 31 4.96 -13.69 -7.03
C GLU A 31 6.36 -13.08 -6.91
N LYS A 32 6.89 -12.44 -7.98
CA LYS A 32 8.13 -11.66 -7.91
C LYS A 32 8.02 -10.50 -6.92
N LEU A 33 6.87 -9.82 -6.87
CA LEU A 33 6.63 -8.74 -5.88
C LEU A 33 6.70 -9.29 -4.45
N ILE A 34 6.09 -10.43 -4.20
CA ILE A 34 6.11 -11.07 -2.87
C ILE A 34 7.52 -11.56 -2.53
N SER A 35 8.22 -12.15 -3.50
CA SER A 35 9.62 -12.56 -3.33
C SER A 35 10.51 -11.38 -2.93
N ALA A 36 10.37 -10.23 -3.60
CA ALA A 36 11.11 -9.01 -3.26
C ALA A 36 10.72 -8.48 -1.86
N ALA A 37 9.44 -8.50 -1.52
CA ALA A 37 8.95 -8.12 -0.20
C ALA A 37 9.57 -8.98 0.90
N ASN A 38 9.71 -10.27 0.66
CA ASN A 38 10.26 -11.22 1.63
C ASN A 38 11.79 -11.07 1.85
N GLN A 39 12.50 -10.30 1.02
CA GLN A 39 13.92 -9.97 1.26
C GLN A 39 14.13 -8.87 2.31
N ALA A 40 13.05 -8.28 2.82
CA ALA A 40 13.16 -7.26 3.85
C ALA A 40 13.61 -7.86 5.20
N PRO A 41 14.39 -7.12 6.01
CA PRO A 41 14.77 -7.57 7.35
C PRO A 41 13.55 -7.61 8.27
N SER A 42 13.55 -8.55 9.20
CA SER A 42 12.55 -8.62 10.26
C SER A 42 13.22 -8.64 11.65
N GLY A 43 12.54 -8.11 12.66
CA GLY A 43 13.03 -8.10 14.04
C GLY A 43 13.38 -9.51 14.48
N SER A 44 14.59 -9.69 15.02
CA SER A 44 15.13 -11.01 15.44
C SER A 44 15.08 -12.09 14.34
N ASN A 45 15.00 -11.68 13.08
CA ASN A 45 14.82 -12.59 11.94
C ASN A 45 13.59 -13.51 12.08
N ASN A 46 12.52 -13.02 12.67
CA ASN A 46 11.29 -13.79 12.92
C ASN A 46 10.59 -14.26 11.66
N GLN A 47 10.78 -13.55 10.54
CA GLN A 47 10.21 -13.90 9.23
C GLN A 47 8.70 -14.19 9.30
N ASN A 48 7.99 -13.40 10.08
CA ASN A 48 6.57 -13.56 10.39
C ASN A 48 5.65 -12.77 9.48
N ALA A 49 6.18 -12.12 8.45
CA ALA A 49 5.37 -11.52 7.38
C ALA A 49 4.61 -12.60 6.60
N ARG A 50 3.35 -12.31 6.30
CA ARG A 50 2.49 -13.15 5.44
C ARG A 50 1.84 -12.28 4.40
N TRP A 51 1.65 -12.83 3.21
CA TRP A 51 1.14 -12.10 2.06
C TRP A 51 -0.01 -12.85 1.44
N ILE A 52 -1.10 -12.16 1.13
CA ILE A 52 -2.25 -12.74 0.45
C ILE A 52 -2.44 -11.99 -0.86
N ILE A 53 -2.47 -12.70 -1.98
CA ILE A 53 -2.84 -12.16 -3.28
C ILE A 53 -4.30 -12.45 -3.51
N VAL A 54 -5.13 -11.42 -3.52
CA VAL A 54 -6.58 -11.53 -3.74
C VAL A 54 -6.90 -11.20 -5.19
N ARG A 55 -7.39 -12.20 -5.93
CA ARG A 55 -7.88 -12.09 -7.31
C ARG A 55 -9.37 -12.43 -7.42
N ASN A 56 -9.92 -13.16 -6.44
CA ASN A 56 -11.33 -13.51 -6.40
C ASN A 56 -12.20 -12.25 -6.36
N GLN A 57 -13.16 -12.15 -7.28
CA GLN A 57 -13.96 -10.94 -7.47
C GLN A 57 -14.83 -10.61 -6.26
N GLU A 58 -15.43 -11.61 -5.64
CA GLU A 58 -16.30 -11.42 -4.46
C GLU A 58 -15.49 -10.85 -3.28
N VAL A 59 -14.30 -11.43 -3.01
CA VAL A 59 -13.41 -10.97 -1.94
C VAL A 59 -12.90 -9.55 -2.23
N LYS A 60 -12.52 -9.26 -3.49
CA LYS A 60 -12.13 -7.90 -3.90
C LYS A 60 -13.24 -6.89 -3.66
N THR A 61 -14.48 -7.24 -4.01
CA THR A 61 -15.65 -6.37 -3.83
C THR A 61 -15.86 -6.05 -2.36
N LYS A 62 -15.84 -7.04 -1.47
CA LYS A 62 -15.99 -6.85 -0.02
C LYS A 62 -14.87 -5.96 0.56
N LEU A 63 -13.62 -6.17 0.15
CA LEU A 63 -12.49 -5.32 0.57
C LEU A 63 -12.61 -3.89 0.03
N ALA A 64 -13.11 -3.72 -1.20
CA ALA A 64 -13.35 -2.42 -1.80
C ALA A 64 -14.45 -1.64 -1.06
N GLU A 65 -15.50 -2.31 -0.59
CA GLU A 65 -16.56 -1.71 0.24
C GLU A 65 -16.01 -1.22 1.58
N LEU A 66 -15.17 -2.01 2.24
CA LEU A 66 -14.50 -1.61 3.48
C LEU A 66 -13.57 -0.41 3.25
N ASN A 67 -12.83 -0.42 2.14
CA ASN A 67 -11.99 0.72 1.77
C ASN A 67 -12.81 1.97 1.44
N ARG A 68 -13.96 1.82 0.76
CA ARG A 68 -14.89 2.91 0.46
C ARG A 68 -15.34 3.61 1.75
N ALA A 69 -15.83 2.86 2.74
CA ALA A 69 -16.25 3.39 4.03
C ALA A 69 -15.09 4.11 4.76
N GLY A 70 -13.88 3.54 4.70
CA GLY A 70 -12.68 4.14 5.26
C GLY A 70 -12.28 5.44 4.56
N VAL A 71 -12.37 5.51 3.23
CA VAL A 71 -12.08 6.72 2.45
C VAL A 71 -13.10 7.82 2.75
N GLU A 72 -14.38 7.51 2.82
CA GLU A 72 -15.44 8.48 3.15
C GLU A 72 -15.21 9.10 4.52
N SER A 73 -14.92 8.28 5.53
CA SER A 73 -14.56 8.75 6.86
C SER A 73 -13.24 9.57 6.87
N TYR A 74 -12.29 9.27 5.98
CA TYR A 74 -11.04 10.02 5.84
C TYR A 74 -11.24 11.37 5.17
N LEU A 75 -12.11 11.45 4.16
CA LEU A 75 -12.35 12.67 3.40
C LEU A 75 -13.30 13.64 4.10
N ALA A 76 -14.21 13.17 4.95
CA ALA A 76 -15.20 14.01 5.61
C ALA A 76 -14.57 15.23 6.33
N PRO A 77 -13.54 15.08 7.19
CA PRO A 77 -12.91 16.23 7.85
C PRO A 77 -12.20 17.18 6.88
N MET A 78 -11.73 16.68 5.72
CA MET A 78 -11.05 17.51 4.73
C MET A 78 -12.01 18.39 3.95
N ILE A 79 -13.26 17.93 3.79
CA ILE A 79 -14.35 18.70 3.17
C ILE A 79 -14.80 19.80 4.14
N GLU A 80 -14.91 19.47 5.44
CA GLU A 80 -15.32 20.41 6.50
C GLU A 80 -14.23 21.45 6.82
N SER A 81 -12.94 21.09 6.64
CA SER A 81 -11.79 21.95 6.92
C SER A 81 -10.82 22.00 5.73
N PRO A 82 -11.09 22.82 4.72
CA PRO A 82 -10.28 22.87 3.49
C PRO A 82 -8.79 23.18 3.69
N GLY A 83 -8.40 23.72 4.85
CA GLY A 83 -7.01 24.01 5.21
C GLY A 83 -6.16 22.81 5.65
N SER A 84 -6.75 21.63 5.85
CA SER A 84 -6.06 20.45 6.42
C SER A 84 -4.87 19.93 5.60
N LEU A 85 -4.77 20.28 4.32
CA LEU A 85 -3.66 19.91 3.41
C LEU A 85 -2.95 21.15 2.84
N SER A 86 -2.93 22.26 3.57
CA SER A 86 -2.35 23.53 3.12
C SER A 86 -0.84 23.49 2.83
N HIS A 87 -0.14 22.46 3.33
CA HIS A 87 1.28 22.21 3.04
C HIS A 87 1.54 21.75 1.59
N GLN A 88 0.51 21.44 0.81
CA GLN A 88 0.62 21.04 -0.59
C GLN A 88 0.09 22.13 -1.52
N PRO A 89 0.73 22.36 -2.69
CA PRO A 89 0.15 23.17 -3.76
C PRO A 89 -1.25 22.66 -4.14
N GLU A 90 -2.15 23.57 -4.44
CA GLU A 90 -3.57 23.26 -4.70
C GLU A 90 -3.77 22.24 -5.83
N ASP A 91 -3.02 22.39 -6.93
CA ASP A 91 -3.07 21.48 -8.07
C ASP A 91 -2.62 20.05 -7.71
N LYS A 92 -1.61 19.89 -6.85
CA LYS A 92 -1.15 18.60 -6.36
C LYS A 92 -2.15 17.97 -5.41
N ARG A 93 -2.71 18.78 -4.50
CA ARG A 93 -3.77 18.35 -3.58
C ARG A 93 -4.98 17.82 -4.35
N ARG A 94 -5.47 18.59 -5.32
CA ARG A 94 -6.61 18.21 -6.17
C ARG A 94 -6.35 16.89 -6.88
N ARG A 95 -5.21 16.74 -7.57
CA ARG A 95 -4.85 15.49 -8.26
C ARG A 95 -4.75 14.29 -7.32
N MET A 96 -4.24 14.50 -6.12
CA MET A 96 -4.17 13.44 -5.10
C MET A 96 -5.55 13.02 -4.64
N LEU A 97 -6.44 13.96 -4.33
CA LEU A 97 -7.82 13.67 -3.92
C LEU A 97 -8.62 12.99 -5.04
N GLU A 98 -8.51 13.47 -6.28
CA GLU A 98 -9.11 12.82 -7.45
C GLU A 98 -8.64 11.38 -7.62
N ALA A 99 -7.35 11.09 -7.38
CA ALA A 99 -6.83 9.74 -7.46
C ALA A 99 -7.33 8.84 -6.31
N VAL A 100 -7.51 9.38 -5.10
CA VAL A 100 -8.09 8.66 -3.96
C VAL A 100 -9.56 8.34 -4.22
N ILE A 101 -10.32 9.31 -4.73
CA ILE A 101 -11.74 9.12 -5.08
C ILE A 101 -11.86 8.07 -6.19
N TRP A 102 -11.04 8.18 -7.23
CA TRP A 102 -11.05 7.19 -8.32
C TRP A 102 -10.79 5.78 -7.78
N GLN A 103 -9.76 5.59 -6.95
CA GLN A 103 -9.46 4.28 -6.35
C GLN A 103 -10.61 3.77 -5.47
N LYS A 104 -11.28 4.66 -4.73
CA LYS A 104 -12.47 4.31 -3.95
C LYS A 104 -13.56 3.70 -4.82
N GLU A 105 -13.81 4.27 -5.99
CA GLU A 105 -14.88 3.82 -6.90
C GLU A 105 -14.49 2.54 -7.67
N HIS A 106 -13.22 2.40 -8.05
CA HIS A 106 -12.76 1.37 -8.98
C HIS A 106 -11.91 0.26 -8.34
N MET A 107 -11.75 0.23 -7.01
CA MET A 107 -10.87 -0.75 -6.36
C MET A 107 -11.26 -2.21 -6.67
N HIS A 108 -12.54 -2.51 -6.80
CA HIS A 108 -13.04 -3.85 -7.12
C HIS A 108 -12.72 -4.31 -8.55
N GLU A 109 -12.39 -3.38 -9.45
CA GLU A 109 -12.00 -3.64 -10.84
C GLU A 109 -10.50 -3.95 -10.97
N ILE A 110 -9.69 -3.53 -9.99
CA ILE A 110 -8.25 -3.72 -10.02
C ILE A 110 -7.92 -5.22 -10.04
N PRO A 111 -6.94 -5.67 -10.88
CA PRO A 111 -6.73 -7.10 -11.13
C PRO A 111 -6.26 -7.87 -9.89
N ALA A 112 -5.49 -7.24 -9.01
CA ALA A 112 -5.01 -7.88 -7.79
C ALA A 112 -4.93 -6.90 -6.60
N LEU A 113 -5.31 -7.39 -5.42
CA LEU A 113 -5.06 -6.73 -4.15
C LEU A 113 -4.08 -7.58 -3.34
N VAL A 114 -2.96 -7.01 -2.92
CA VAL A 114 -2.02 -7.70 -2.04
C VAL A 114 -2.27 -7.23 -0.61
N ILE A 115 -2.43 -8.18 0.31
CA ILE A 115 -2.61 -7.90 1.73
C ILE A 115 -1.34 -8.27 2.46
N ALA A 116 -0.76 -7.30 3.16
CA ALA A 116 0.40 -7.51 4.02
C ALA A 116 -0.07 -7.81 5.44
N CYS A 117 0.31 -8.95 5.97
CA CYS A 117 -0.06 -9.45 7.29
C CYS A 117 1.16 -9.81 8.14
N ILE A 118 0.97 -9.83 9.46
CA ILE A 118 1.90 -10.44 10.41
C ILE A 118 1.19 -11.59 11.10
N ASP A 119 1.88 -12.72 11.18
CA ASP A 119 1.51 -13.86 12.00
C ASP A 119 2.28 -13.81 13.33
N PHE A 120 1.56 -13.68 14.43
CA PHE A 120 2.14 -13.59 15.77
C PHE A 120 2.40 -14.97 16.40
N GLY A 121 1.96 -16.06 15.76
CA GLY A 121 2.05 -17.41 16.28
C GLY A 121 1.12 -17.73 17.45
N ALA A 122 0.49 -16.72 18.03
CA ALA A 122 -0.54 -16.79 19.07
C ALA A 122 -1.49 -15.61 18.91
N MET A 123 -2.64 -15.61 19.59
CA MET A 123 -3.58 -14.47 19.56
C MET A 123 -2.89 -13.20 20.05
N PRO A 124 -2.76 -12.17 19.19
CA PRO A 124 -2.06 -10.95 19.58
C PRO A 124 -2.92 -10.05 20.46
N THR A 125 -2.29 -9.37 21.41
CA THR A 125 -2.95 -8.27 22.12
C THR A 125 -3.05 -7.02 21.23
N PRO A 126 -3.96 -6.08 21.51
CA PRO A 126 -4.01 -4.80 20.80
C PRO A 126 -2.66 -4.05 20.77
N GLN A 127 -1.88 -4.14 21.86
CA GLN A 127 -0.55 -3.53 21.94
C GLN A 127 0.45 -4.21 21.01
N MET A 128 0.40 -5.53 20.89
CA MET A 128 1.25 -6.28 19.93
C MET A 128 0.89 -5.91 18.49
N ILE A 129 -0.39 -5.78 18.17
CA ILE A 129 -0.85 -5.34 16.85
C ILE A 129 -0.34 -3.92 16.58
N ALA A 130 -0.48 -3.00 17.53
CA ALA A 130 -0.03 -1.61 17.37
C ALA A 130 1.50 -1.50 17.25
N GLY A 131 2.27 -2.28 18.00
CA GLY A 131 3.73 -2.27 18.01
C GLY A 131 4.40 -3.17 16.96
N GLY A 132 3.71 -4.24 16.54
CA GLY A 132 4.28 -5.28 15.66
C GLY A 132 4.43 -4.91 14.18
N ASN A 133 4.03 -3.70 13.79
CA ASN A 133 4.00 -3.28 12.40
C ASN A 133 5.37 -2.89 11.80
N GLY A 134 6.41 -2.71 12.60
CA GLY A 134 7.71 -2.23 12.15
C GLY A 134 8.33 -3.11 11.07
N SER A 135 8.28 -4.42 11.24
CA SER A 135 8.91 -5.38 10.33
C SER A 135 8.18 -5.57 8.99
N ILE A 136 6.90 -5.21 8.87
CA ILE A 136 6.15 -5.39 7.63
C ILE A 136 6.41 -4.27 6.62
N TRP A 137 6.67 -3.03 7.10
CA TRP A 137 6.81 -1.87 6.22
C TRP A 137 8.03 -1.90 5.30
N PRO A 138 9.21 -2.38 5.71
CA PRO A 138 10.31 -2.62 4.77
C PRO A 138 9.93 -3.55 3.63
N GLY A 139 9.19 -4.63 3.91
CA GLY A 139 8.68 -5.55 2.90
C GLY A 139 7.69 -4.89 1.96
N ILE A 140 6.76 -4.09 2.49
CA ILE A 140 5.83 -3.29 1.67
C ILE A 140 6.61 -2.35 0.75
N GLN A 141 7.65 -1.67 1.25
CA GLN A 141 8.46 -0.78 0.41
C GLN A 141 9.21 -1.55 -0.69
N ASN A 142 9.78 -2.72 -0.38
CA ASN A 142 10.41 -3.57 -1.40
C ASN A 142 9.42 -3.98 -2.50
N LEU A 143 8.18 -4.36 -2.12
CA LEU A 143 7.12 -4.66 -3.06
C LEU A 143 6.82 -3.47 -3.98
N LEU A 144 6.73 -2.25 -3.44
CA LEU A 144 6.45 -1.05 -4.23
C LEU A 144 7.58 -0.73 -5.22
N LEU A 145 8.84 -0.93 -4.81
CA LEU A 145 10.00 -0.76 -5.68
C LEU A 145 10.04 -1.82 -6.79
N ALA A 146 9.77 -3.09 -6.44
CA ALA A 146 9.68 -4.17 -7.42
C ALA A 146 8.53 -3.93 -8.41
N ALA A 147 7.37 -3.47 -7.93
CA ALA A 147 6.26 -3.09 -8.80
C ALA A 147 6.68 -2.00 -9.80
N ARG A 148 7.37 -0.95 -9.31
CA ARG A 148 7.89 0.11 -10.19
C ARG A 148 8.88 -0.42 -11.22
N ALA A 149 9.78 -1.33 -10.85
CA ALA A 149 10.75 -1.94 -11.76
C ALA A 149 10.09 -2.81 -12.85
N LEU A 150 8.93 -3.41 -12.53
CA LEU A 150 8.10 -4.19 -13.46
C LEU A 150 7.06 -3.33 -14.20
N GLU A 151 7.16 -2.00 -14.12
CA GLU A 151 6.18 -1.06 -14.70
C GLU A 151 4.74 -1.24 -14.18
N LEU A 152 4.59 -1.87 -13.02
CA LEU A 152 3.32 -2.01 -12.32
C LEU A 152 3.10 -0.83 -11.37
N GLY A 153 1.87 -0.35 -11.34
CA GLY A 153 1.41 0.63 -10.36
C GLY A 153 0.98 -0.06 -9.07
N ALA A 154 1.34 0.54 -7.94
CA ALA A 154 0.90 0.12 -6.63
C ALA A 154 0.71 1.32 -5.70
N ALA A 155 -0.20 1.20 -4.73
CA ALA A 155 -0.42 2.24 -3.73
C ALA A 155 -0.91 1.63 -2.41
N PRO A 156 -0.12 1.67 -1.34
CA PRO A 156 -0.54 1.12 -0.06
C PRO A 156 -1.70 1.94 0.53
N THR A 157 -2.68 1.27 1.10
CA THR A 157 -3.79 1.87 1.85
C THR A 157 -4.06 1.10 3.13
N THR A 158 -4.38 1.83 4.19
CA THR A 158 -4.82 1.27 5.47
C THR A 158 -6.28 1.61 5.77
N LEU A 159 -6.97 2.24 4.83
CA LEU A 159 -8.33 2.75 5.07
C LEU A 159 -9.36 1.63 5.22
N ALA A 160 -9.19 0.52 4.49
CA ALA A 160 -10.00 -0.68 4.71
C ALA A 160 -9.82 -1.28 6.11
N LEU A 161 -8.64 -1.08 6.72
CA LEU A 161 -8.28 -1.64 8.04
C LEU A 161 -8.84 -0.84 9.22
N ARG A 162 -9.70 0.15 9.01
CA ARG A 162 -10.45 0.81 10.09
C ARG A 162 -11.40 -0.17 10.78
N ASP A 163 -11.90 -1.15 10.04
CA ASP A 163 -12.66 -2.30 10.56
C ASP A 163 -11.83 -3.57 10.35
N ARG A 164 -10.86 -3.79 11.25
CA ARG A 164 -9.93 -4.93 11.16
C ARG A 164 -10.64 -6.26 11.28
N ASP A 165 -11.69 -6.33 12.09
CA ASP A 165 -12.42 -7.57 12.34
C ASP A 165 -13.14 -8.02 11.06
N LYS A 166 -13.80 -7.10 10.36
CA LYS A 166 -14.41 -7.40 9.06
C LYS A 166 -13.39 -7.77 7.99
N VAL A 167 -12.21 -7.12 7.99
CA VAL A 167 -11.13 -7.52 7.05
C VAL A 167 -10.65 -8.93 7.36
N ALA A 168 -10.49 -9.29 8.64
CA ALA A 168 -10.11 -10.63 9.05
C ALA A 168 -11.18 -11.67 8.65
N GLU A 169 -12.45 -11.36 8.84
CA GLU A 169 -13.58 -12.20 8.40
C GLU A 169 -13.58 -12.40 6.88
N VAL A 170 -13.51 -11.33 6.08
CA VAL A 170 -13.51 -11.38 4.61
C VAL A 170 -12.35 -12.22 4.07
N LEU A 171 -11.19 -12.15 4.72
CA LEU A 171 -9.98 -12.87 4.33
C LEU A 171 -9.85 -14.24 5.01
N ASN A 172 -10.76 -14.58 5.91
CA ASN A 172 -10.68 -15.78 6.75
C ASN A 172 -9.28 -15.90 7.43
N LEU A 173 -8.82 -14.79 8.03
CA LEU A 173 -7.52 -14.78 8.70
C LEU A 173 -7.55 -15.64 9.96
N PRO A 174 -6.49 -16.44 10.21
CA PRO A 174 -6.30 -17.05 11.53
C PRO A 174 -6.28 -16.00 12.65
N GLU A 175 -6.76 -16.34 13.84
CA GLU A 175 -6.74 -15.46 15.02
C GLU A 175 -5.33 -15.00 15.43
N THR A 176 -4.30 -15.71 14.96
CA THR A 176 -2.89 -15.37 15.17
C THR A 176 -2.38 -14.28 14.24
N MET A 177 -3.16 -13.89 13.23
CA MET A 177 -2.74 -12.97 12.17
C MET A 177 -3.44 -11.63 12.24
N ALA A 178 -2.72 -10.58 11.86
CA ALA A 178 -3.30 -9.25 11.66
C ALA A 178 -2.87 -8.65 10.32
N ALA A 179 -3.83 -8.03 9.59
CA ALA A 179 -3.55 -7.27 8.38
C ALA A 179 -3.04 -5.87 8.72
N TYR A 180 -2.04 -5.40 7.97
CA TYR A 180 -1.40 -4.09 8.16
C TYR A 180 -1.56 -3.15 6.98
N CYS A 181 -1.67 -3.69 5.78
CA CYS A 181 -1.79 -2.88 4.58
C CYS A 181 -2.50 -3.66 3.48
N LEU A 182 -3.32 -2.95 2.71
CA LEU A 182 -3.90 -3.41 1.46
C LEU A 182 -3.22 -2.64 0.33
N ILE A 183 -2.74 -3.36 -0.68
CA ILE A 183 -1.96 -2.81 -1.78
C ILE A 183 -2.60 -3.22 -3.10
N PRO A 184 -3.42 -2.37 -3.73
CA PRO A 184 -3.86 -2.59 -5.10
C PRO A 184 -2.67 -2.59 -6.06
N VAL A 185 -2.62 -3.57 -6.96
CA VAL A 185 -1.55 -3.76 -7.95
C VAL A 185 -2.17 -3.94 -9.32
N GLY A 186 -1.64 -3.23 -10.32
CA GLY A 186 -2.10 -3.30 -11.70
C GLY A 186 -1.26 -2.40 -12.61
N TYR A 187 -1.59 -2.35 -13.88
CA TYR A 187 -0.92 -1.43 -14.80
C TYR A 187 -1.46 0.00 -14.60
N PRO A 188 -0.59 1.03 -14.51
CA PRO A 188 -1.03 2.38 -14.26
C PRO A 188 -1.74 2.99 -15.48
N LEU A 189 -2.86 3.70 -15.26
CA LEU A 189 -3.53 4.52 -16.28
C LEU A 189 -2.84 5.87 -16.52
N GLY A 190 -1.81 6.18 -15.74
CA GLY A 190 -1.02 7.40 -15.86
C GLY A 190 0.47 7.08 -15.93
N ASN A 191 1.27 8.11 -16.15
CA ASN A 191 2.71 7.97 -16.26
C ASN A 191 3.40 8.01 -14.89
N PHE A 192 4.44 7.21 -14.75
CA PHE A 192 5.41 7.40 -13.68
C PHE A 192 6.17 8.71 -13.86
N GLY A 193 6.78 9.17 -12.81
CA GLY A 193 7.60 10.37 -12.84
C GLY A 193 8.25 10.62 -11.48
N PRO A 194 9.18 11.58 -11.41
CA PRO A 194 9.93 11.83 -10.21
C PRO A 194 9.02 12.24 -9.05
N VAL A 195 9.40 11.85 -7.85
CA VAL A 195 8.74 12.26 -6.62
C VAL A 195 9.31 13.58 -6.12
N THR A 196 8.44 14.46 -5.60
CA THR A 196 8.88 15.67 -4.93
C THR A 196 9.03 15.39 -3.44
N ARG A 197 10.14 15.82 -2.86
CA ARG A 197 10.44 15.69 -1.43
C ARG A 197 10.96 17.01 -0.89
N LYS A 198 10.94 17.18 0.43
CA LYS A 198 11.61 18.28 1.10
C LYS A 198 13.11 18.21 0.86
N PRO A 199 13.82 19.35 0.81
CA PRO A 199 15.27 19.37 0.70
C PRO A 199 15.92 18.76 1.95
N LEU A 200 17.11 18.19 1.79
CA LEU A 200 17.83 17.55 2.91
C LEU A 200 18.06 18.51 4.09
N SER A 201 18.26 19.79 3.82
CA SER A 201 18.45 20.83 4.86
C SER A 201 17.27 20.95 5.84
N GLU A 202 16.06 20.54 5.44
CA GLU A 202 14.91 20.55 6.33
C GLU A 202 14.76 19.27 7.16
N ILE A 203 15.33 18.14 6.70
CA ILE A 203 15.06 16.82 7.27
C ILE A 203 16.29 16.11 7.83
N LEU A 204 17.50 16.67 7.60
CA LEU A 204 18.75 16.08 8.05
C LEU A 204 19.43 16.99 9.07
N ARG A 205 19.91 16.41 10.15
CA ARG A 205 20.82 17.00 11.13
C ARG A 205 21.97 16.03 11.34
N TYR A 206 23.07 16.55 11.86
CA TYR A 206 24.24 15.76 12.23
C TYR A 206 24.34 15.74 13.76
N ASP A 207 24.62 14.57 14.31
CA ASP A 207 24.80 14.24 15.72
C ASP A 207 23.55 14.46 16.59
N THR A 208 22.98 15.65 16.60
CA THR A 208 21.78 16.01 17.39
C THR A 208 20.76 16.76 16.53
N TRP A 209 19.52 16.83 17.01
CA TRP A 209 18.46 17.63 16.37
C TRP A 209 18.52 19.07 16.81
#